data_90e36530b3568f0a76314e3aec7710d2
#
_entry.id   90e36530b3568f0a76314e3aec7710d2
#
_cell.length_a   1.000
_cell.length_b   1.000
_cell.length_c   1.000
_cell.angle_alpha   90.00
_cell.angle_beta   90.00
_cell.angle_gamma   90.00
#
_symmetry.space_group_name_H-M   'P 1'
#
loop_
_entity.id
_entity.type
_entity.pdbx_description
1 polymer ?
#
loop_
_entity_poly.entity_id
_entity_poly.type
_entity_poly.pdbx_seq_one_letter_code
_entity_poly.pdbx_strand_id
1 'polypeptide(L)'
;RNQFSAVNQWHTDAVYRAMISAFPGVRPDGVYFEHGAPRGPGSANAFVLFDADVPAATYLEQINAHIRDLGNHGHGDDLLVMVMPETLHALSVTLWPRSTLTEVQRQTLRDEIALFIRAAFRESTTSDYQPTLTYPQSRFSFSRLGEELHQQFPGIESLHFDNDDILSELNIPRIQSLEVLIND
;
A
#
# COMPACT_ATOMS: atom_id res chain seq x y z
N ARG A 1 -23.68 31.20 -16.15
CA ARG A 1 -22.95 30.94 -14.89
C ARG A 1 -22.45 29.50 -14.76
N ASN A 2 -23.03 28.53 -15.49
CA ASN A 2 -22.64 27.11 -15.41
C ASN A 2 -21.48 26.71 -16.33
N GLN A 3 -21.06 27.54 -17.27
CA GLN A 3 -19.95 27.22 -18.17
C GLN A 3 -18.57 27.39 -17.52
N PHE A 4 -18.43 28.23 -16.50
CA PHE A 4 -17.18 28.46 -15.80
C PHE A 4 -16.79 27.32 -14.84
N SER A 5 -17.74 26.59 -14.29
CA SER A 5 -17.45 25.46 -13.42
C SER A 5 -17.02 24.21 -14.18
N ALA A 6 -17.44 24.04 -15.43
CA ALA A 6 -17.05 22.91 -16.28
C ALA A 6 -15.59 23.04 -16.79
N VAL A 7 -15.10 24.25 -17.03
CA VAL A 7 -13.72 24.48 -17.52
C VAL A 7 -12.66 24.17 -16.47
N ASN A 8 -12.96 24.36 -15.18
CA ASN A 8 -12.05 24.03 -14.09
C ASN A 8 -12.13 22.54 -13.67
N GLN A 9 -13.09 21.80 -14.16
CA GLN A 9 -13.34 20.42 -13.72
C GLN A 9 -12.25 19.44 -14.20
N TRP A 10 -11.62 19.70 -15.32
CA TRP A 10 -10.67 18.80 -15.97
C TRP A 10 -9.19 19.08 -15.65
N HIS A 11 -8.92 20.07 -14.82
CA HIS A 11 -7.55 20.49 -14.49
C HIS A 11 -7.15 20.22 -13.02
N THR A 12 -7.97 19.49 -12.26
CA THR A 12 -7.68 19.24 -10.85
C THR A 12 -7.48 17.76 -10.57
N ASP A 13 -6.52 17.44 -9.69
CA ASP A 13 -6.29 16.09 -9.17
C ASP A 13 -7.56 15.47 -8.58
N ALA A 14 -8.42 16.29 -7.97
CA ALA A 14 -9.66 15.83 -7.36
C ALA A 14 -10.61 15.18 -8.39
N VAL A 15 -10.70 15.74 -9.59
CA VAL A 15 -11.56 15.22 -10.67
C VAL A 15 -10.98 13.91 -11.22
N TYR A 16 -9.69 13.89 -11.52
CA TYR A 16 -9.03 12.66 -11.97
C TYR A 16 -9.07 11.57 -10.91
N ARG A 17 -8.88 11.91 -9.65
CA ARG A 17 -9.02 10.98 -8.52
C ARG A 17 -10.42 10.39 -8.46
N ALA A 18 -11.46 11.21 -8.61
CA ALA A 18 -12.84 10.75 -8.63
C ALA A 18 -13.14 9.82 -9.81
N MET A 19 -12.64 10.13 -11.01
CA MET A 19 -12.80 9.28 -12.20
C MET A 19 -12.09 7.94 -12.04
N ILE A 20 -10.85 7.93 -11.56
CA ILE A 20 -10.06 6.72 -11.37
C ILE A 20 -10.68 5.85 -10.27
N SER A 21 -11.10 6.45 -9.16
CA SER A 21 -11.71 5.72 -8.04
C SER A 21 -13.14 5.24 -8.30
N ALA A 22 -13.76 5.64 -9.41
CA ALA A 22 -15.02 5.06 -9.87
C ALA A 22 -14.86 3.62 -10.40
N PHE A 23 -13.64 3.22 -10.75
CA PHE A 23 -13.36 1.84 -11.17
C PHE A 23 -13.30 0.90 -9.95
N PRO A 24 -13.89 -0.32 -10.05
CA PRO A 24 -13.87 -1.29 -8.96
C PRO A 24 -12.45 -1.63 -8.48
N GLY A 25 -12.28 -1.74 -7.16
CA GLY A 25 -10.98 -2.07 -6.54
C GLY A 25 -10.03 -0.87 -6.38
N VAL A 26 -10.44 0.32 -6.78
CA VAL A 26 -9.66 1.56 -6.61
C VAL A 26 -10.33 2.43 -5.54
N ARG A 27 -9.56 2.83 -4.54
CA ARG A 27 -10.00 3.77 -3.51
C ARG A 27 -9.44 5.18 -3.78
N PRO A 28 -10.17 6.25 -3.43
CA PRO A 28 -9.68 7.62 -3.62
C PRO A 28 -8.36 7.90 -2.91
N ASP A 29 -8.14 7.32 -1.73
CA ASP A 29 -6.91 7.42 -0.95
C ASP A 29 -5.76 6.56 -1.48
N GLY A 30 -6.03 5.68 -2.45
CA GLY A 30 -5.04 4.85 -3.15
C GLY A 30 -4.54 5.44 -4.47
N VAL A 31 -4.92 6.66 -4.83
CA VAL A 31 -4.47 7.34 -6.06
C VAL A 31 -3.46 8.42 -5.73
N TYR A 32 -2.26 8.32 -6.30
CA TYR A 32 -1.14 9.22 -6.08
C TYR A 32 -0.70 9.86 -7.40
N PHE A 33 -0.50 11.18 -7.43
CA PHE A 33 -0.12 11.91 -8.64
C PHE A 33 1.37 12.28 -8.62
N GLU A 34 2.01 12.10 -9.78
CA GLU A 34 3.34 12.61 -10.08
C GLU A 34 3.21 13.74 -11.08
N HIS A 35 3.54 14.94 -10.63
CA HIS A 35 3.56 16.17 -11.43
C HIS A 35 4.97 16.48 -11.93
N GLY A 36 5.11 17.57 -12.68
CA GLY A 36 6.40 18.02 -13.19
C GLY A 36 6.75 17.49 -14.57
N ALA A 37 5.73 17.16 -15.35
CA ALA A 37 5.87 16.75 -16.74
C ALA A 37 6.78 15.51 -16.94
N PRO A 38 6.54 14.39 -16.25
CA PRO A 38 7.42 13.22 -16.24
C PRO A 38 7.64 12.60 -17.63
N ARG A 39 6.72 12.84 -18.58
CA ARG A 39 6.75 12.34 -19.96
C ARG A 39 6.78 13.46 -21.02
N GLY A 40 6.99 14.71 -20.57
CA GLY A 40 7.00 15.90 -21.42
C GLY A 40 5.93 16.92 -21.04
N PRO A 41 5.90 18.09 -21.70
CA PRO A 41 4.98 19.17 -21.34
C PRO A 41 3.52 18.73 -21.28
N GLY A 42 2.79 19.14 -20.26
CA GLY A 42 1.38 18.80 -20.03
C GLY A 42 1.13 17.38 -19.49
N SER A 43 2.18 16.58 -19.24
CA SER A 43 2.01 15.23 -18.74
C SER A 43 2.01 15.16 -17.22
N ALA A 44 1.24 14.19 -16.69
CA ALA A 44 1.25 13.73 -15.31
C ALA A 44 1.06 12.22 -15.27
N ASN A 45 1.54 11.57 -14.22
CA ASN A 45 1.27 10.17 -13.95
C ASN A 45 0.34 10.04 -12.74
N ALA A 46 -0.56 9.07 -12.78
CA ALA A 46 -1.34 8.64 -11.63
C ALA A 46 -0.96 7.20 -11.27
N PHE A 47 -0.42 7.01 -10.09
CA PHE A 47 -0.12 5.70 -9.55
C PHE A 47 -1.28 5.22 -8.69
N VAL A 48 -1.77 4.01 -8.95
CA VAL A 48 -2.90 3.43 -8.25
C VAL A 48 -2.44 2.26 -7.39
N LEU A 49 -2.78 2.35 -6.11
CA LEU A 49 -2.65 1.26 -5.16
C LEU A 49 -4.01 0.54 -5.07
N PHE A 50 -4.05 -0.71 -5.51
CA PHE A 50 -5.27 -1.52 -5.49
C PHE A 50 -5.43 -2.23 -4.13
N ASP A 51 -6.68 -2.42 -3.69
CA ASP A 51 -7.02 -3.12 -2.44
C ASP A 51 -6.72 -4.63 -2.48
N ALA A 52 -6.65 -5.20 -3.69
CA ALA A 52 -6.37 -6.62 -3.94
C ALA A 52 -5.18 -6.76 -4.90
N ASP A 53 -4.91 -7.98 -5.33
CA ASP A 53 -3.84 -8.30 -6.28
C ASP A 53 -3.81 -7.33 -7.48
N VAL A 54 -2.61 -7.14 -8.03
CA VAL A 54 -2.41 -6.29 -9.21
C VAL A 54 -3.39 -6.69 -10.32
N PRO A 55 -4.26 -5.79 -10.79
CA PRO A 55 -5.22 -6.11 -11.81
C PRO A 55 -4.52 -6.47 -13.12
N ALA A 56 -5.20 -7.25 -13.96
CA ALA A 56 -4.72 -7.55 -15.30
C ALA A 56 -4.40 -6.25 -16.08
N ALA A 57 -3.39 -6.29 -16.94
CA ALA A 57 -2.98 -5.15 -17.76
C ALA A 57 -4.16 -4.52 -18.54
N THR A 58 -5.09 -5.36 -19.02
CA THR A 58 -6.32 -4.93 -19.68
C THR A 58 -7.20 -4.02 -18.84
N TYR A 59 -7.17 -4.15 -17.52
CA TYR A 59 -7.95 -3.29 -16.62
C TYR A 59 -7.37 -1.88 -16.55
N LEU A 60 -6.06 -1.75 -16.47
CA LEU A 60 -5.37 -0.45 -16.57
C LEU A 60 -5.56 0.20 -17.94
N GLU A 61 -5.55 -0.59 -19.01
CA GLU A 61 -5.86 -0.12 -20.36
C GLU A 61 -7.27 0.47 -20.42
N GLN A 62 -8.27 -0.15 -19.80
CA GLN A 62 -9.63 0.39 -19.72
C GLN A 62 -9.69 1.73 -18.99
N ILE A 63 -8.99 1.88 -17.86
CA ILE A 63 -8.92 3.14 -17.12
C ILE A 63 -8.27 4.22 -17.98
N ASN A 64 -7.14 3.92 -18.61
CA ASN A 64 -6.44 4.85 -19.49
C ASN A 64 -7.28 5.23 -20.71
N ALA A 65 -7.95 4.27 -21.34
CA ALA A 65 -8.86 4.53 -22.47
C ALA A 65 -10.01 5.44 -22.05
N HIS A 66 -10.61 5.22 -20.88
CA HIS A 66 -11.67 6.07 -20.37
C HIS A 66 -11.23 7.53 -20.18
N ILE A 67 -10.02 7.75 -19.69
CA ILE A 67 -9.48 9.10 -19.44
C ILE A 67 -8.97 9.74 -20.72
N ARG A 68 -8.15 9.05 -21.52
CA ARG A 68 -7.41 9.60 -22.65
C ARG A 68 -8.17 9.51 -23.95
N ASP A 69 -8.69 8.34 -24.28
CA ASP A 69 -9.24 8.06 -25.61
C ASP A 69 -10.70 8.51 -25.73
N LEU A 70 -11.46 8.50 -24.62
CA LEU A 70 -12.84 8.99 -24.58
C LEU A 70 -12.95 10.50 -24.31
N GLY A 71 -11.81 11.20 -24.20
CA GLY A 71 -11.78 12.65 -24.04
C GLY A 71 -12.19 13.15 -22.65
N ASN A 72 -12.12 12.30 -21.64
CA ASN A 72 -12.41 12.67 -20.25
C ASN A 72 -11.20 13.33 -19.56
N HIS A 73 -10.50 14.19 -20.27
CA HIS A 73 -9.34 14.95 -19.80
C HIS A 73 -9.41 16.42 -20.24
N GLY A 74 -8.65 17.27 -19.57
CA GLY A 74 -8.52 18.68 -19.92
C GLY A 74 -7.78 18.85 -21.25
N HIS A 75 -8.01 20.00 -21.91
CA HIS A 75 -7.36 20.30 -23.16
C HIS A 75 -5.85 20.49 -22.95
N GLY A 76 -5.04 19.63 -23.56
CA GLY A 76 -3.59 19.62 -23.39
C GLY A 76 -3.08 18.76 -22.22
N ASP A 77 -3.98 18.15 -21.43
CA ASP A 77 -3.59 17.24 -20.36
C ASP A 77 -3.26 15.85 -20.93
N ASP A 78 -2.14 15.29 -20.49
CA ASP A 78 -1.73 13.92 -20.77
C ASP A 78 -1.52 13.18 -19.46
N LEU A 79 -2.59 12.56 -18.93
CA LEU A 79 -2.55 11.74 -17.73
C LEU A 79 -2.42 10.26 -18.10
N LEU A 80 -1.42 9.59 -17.52
CA LEU A 80 -1.23 8.15 -17.61
C LEU A 80 -1.44 7.50 -16.25
N VAL A 81 -2.34 6.51 -16.21
CA VAL A 81 -2.61 5.72 -15.01
C VAL A 81 -1.76 4.45 -15.03
N MET A 82 -1.04 4.22 -13.94
CA MET A 82 -0.13 3.08 -13.75
C MET A 82 -0.37 2.43 -12.39
N VAL A 83 0.04 1.17 -12.26
CA VAL A 83 0.11 0.51 -10.96
C VAL A 83 1.21 1.15 -10.12
N MET A 84 0.97 1.28 -8.81
CA MET A 84 1.99 1.71 -7.87
C MET A 84 3.21 0.79 -7.92
N PRO A 85 4.42 1.30 -8.17
CA PRO A 85 5.63 0.51 -8.11
C PRO A 85 5.82 -0.11 -6.72
N GLU A 86 6.42 -1.28 -6.67
CA GLU A 86 6.70 -2.00 -5.41
C GLU A 86 8.17 -1.95 -5.07
N THR A 87 8.48 -1.85 -3.77
CA THR A 87 9.82 -2.13 -3.22
C THR A 87 9.76 -3.39 -2.37
N LEU A 88 10.74 -4.26 -2.50
CA LEU A 88 10.78 -5.55 -1.82
C LEU A 88 11.74 -5.49 -0.63
N HIS A 89 11.29 -5.96 0.52
CA HIS A 89 12.03 -5.92 1.77
C HIS A 89 12.13 -7.31 2.39
N ALA A 90 13.34 -7.71 2.76
CA ALA A 90 13.57 -8.89 3.58
C ALA A 90 13.41 -8.49 5.06
N LEU A 91 12.46 -9.11 5.74
CA LEU A 91 12.16 -8.82 7.14
C LEU A 91 12.63 -9.94 8.04
N SER A 92 13.24 -9.56 9.16
CA SER A 92 13.67 -10.48 10.22
C SER A 92 13.23 -9.96 11.58
N VAL A 93 12.59 -10.82 12.34
CA VAL A 93 12.15 -10.53 13.70
C VAL A 93 12.50 -11.69 14.61
N THR A 94 13.07 -11.37 15.76
CA THR A 94 13.31 -12.33 16.85
C THR A 94 12.22 -12.20 17.88
N LEU A 95 11.61 -13.33 18.23
CA LEU A 95 10.54 -13.47 19.19
C LEU A 95 11.04 -14.19 20.45
N TRP A 96 10.86 -13.57 21.60
CA TRP A 96 10.95 -14.23 22.91
C TRP A 96 9.53 -14.45 23.42
N PRO A 97 9.01 -15.69 23.36
CA PRO A 97 7.68 -15.99 23.88
C PRO A 97 7.74 -16.09 25.42
N ARG A 98 6.62 -15.85 26.07
CA ARG A 98 6.52 -16.05 27.52
C ARG A 98 6.82 -17.50 27.90
N SER A 99 7.58 -17.68 28.98
CA SER A 99 7.99 -19.00 29.47
C SER A 99 6.83 -19.93 29.85
N THR A 100 5.64 -19.38 30.07
CA THR A 100 4.41 -20.14 30.39
C THR A 100 3.80 -20.85 29.18
N LEU A 101 4.22 -20.52 27.94
CA LEU A 101 3.70 -21.14 26.76
C LEU A 101 4.32 -22.51 26.50
N THR A 102 3.49 -23.45 26.06
CA THR A 102 3.94 -24.75 25.54
C THR A 102 4.60 -24.58 24.17
N GLU A 103 5.37 -25.59 23.73
CA GLU A 103 6.00 -25.55 22.41
C GLU A 103 4.98 -25.35 21.28
N VAL A 104 3.83 -26.01 21.33
CA VAL A 104 2.76 -25.83 20.33
C VAL A 104 2.24 -24.40 20.34
N GLN A 105 2.04 -23.80 21.51
CA GLN A 105 1.59 -22.41 21.63
C GLN A 105 2.63 -21.42 21.11
N ARG A 106 3.93 -21.68 21.31
CA ARG A 106 5.02 -20.85 20.77
C ARG A 106 5.02 -20.87 19.25
N GLN A 107 4.87 -22.05 18.62
CA GLN A 107 4.79 -22.17 17.17
C GLN A 107 3.55 -21.48 16.60
N THR A 108 2.39 -21.63 17.24
CA THR A 108 1.16 -20.93 16.87
C THR A 108 1.35 -19.42 16.95
N LEU A 109 1.93 -18.91 18.02
CA LEU A 109 2.22 -17.49 18.21
C LEU A 109 3.14 -16.96 17.11
N ARG A 110 4.19 -17.70 16.74
CA ARG A 110 5.08 -17.34 15.62
C ARG A 110 4.30 -17.19 14.31
N ASP A 111 3.44 -18.15 14.01
CA ASP A 111 2.68 -18.17 12.75
C ASP A 111 1.64 -17.02 12.73
N GLU A 112 1.00 -16.72 13.84
CA GLU A 112 0.08 -15.58 13.98
C GLU A 112 0.79 -14.23 13.84
N ILE A 113 1.98 -14.09 14.42
CA ILE A 113 2.84 -12.90 14.24
C ILE A 113 3.20 -12.72 12.76
N ALA A 114 3.56 -13.80 12.08
CA ALA A 114 3.87 -13.75 10.64
C ALA A 114 2.65 -13.28 9.83
N LEU A 115 1.45 -13.77 10.13
CA LEU A 115 0.21 -13.33 9.48
C LEU A 115 -0.09 -11.85 9.74
N PHE A 116 0.11 -11.39 10.96
CA PHE A 116 -0.08 -9.97 11.31
C PHE A 116 0.88 -9.06 10.54
N ILE A 117 2.16 -9.43 10.46
CA ILE A 117 3.18 -8.67 9.70
C ILE A 117 2.83 -8.66 8.21
N ARG A 118 2.43 -9.81 7.63
CA ARG A 118 2.01 -9.88 6.22
C ARG A 118 0.78 -9.00 5.95
N ALA A 119 -0.16 -8.93 6.88
CA ALA A 119 -1.30 -8.03 6.78
C ALA A 119 -0.87 -6.56 6.76
N ALA A 120 0.11 -6.16 7.59
CA ALA A 120 0.66 -4.80 7.58
C ALA A 120 1.27 -4.42 6.22
N PHE A 121 1.87 -5.37 5.52
CA PHE A 121 2.46 -5.20 4.18
C PHE A 121 1.48 -5.53 3.03
N ARG A 122 0.18 -5.60 3.31
CA ARG A 122 -0.90 -5.77 2.33
C ARG A 122 -0.88 -7.09 1.54
N GLU A 123 -0.27 -8.15 2.07
CA GLU A 123 -0.25 -9.46 1.42
C GLU A 123 -1.56 -10.26 1.58
N SER A 124 -2.41 -9.88 2.55
CA SER A 124 -3.68 -10.56 2.79
C SER A 124 -4.81 -9.55 2.97
N THR A 125 -5.87 -9.70 2.17
CA THR A 125 -7.11 -8.95 2.32
C THR A 125 -8.12 -9.64 3.22
N THR A 126 -7.85 -10.89 3.60
CA THR A 126 -8.74 -11.75 4.42
C THR A 126 -8.23 -11.94 5.86
N SER A 127 -7.27 -11.14 6.28
CA SER A 127 -6.74 -11.19 7.63
C SER A 127 -7.76 -10.66 8.64
N ASP A 128 -7.94 -11.37 9.74
CA ASP A 128 -8.72 -10.89 10.89
C ASP A 128 -8.00 -9.75 11.65
N TYR A 129 -6.74 -9.48 11.31
CA TYR A 129 -5.93 -8.45 11.90
C TYR A 129 -6.03 -7.14 11.16
N GLN A 130 -5.99 -6.03 11.90
CA GLN A 130 -6.01 -4.67 11.37
C GLN A 130 -4.79 -3.86 11.82
N PRO A 131 -3.58 -4.22 11.38
CA PRO A 131 -2.39 -3.46 11.69
C PRO A 131 -2.35 -2.13 10.95
N THR A 132 -1.46 -1.23 11.37
CA THR A 132 -1.07 -0.09 10.54
C THR A 132 -0.43 -0.60 9.26
N LEU A 133 -0.98 -0.17 8.11
CA LEU A 133 -0.52 -0.61 6.79
C LEU A 133 0.67 0.22 6.29
N THR A 134 1.47 -0.36 5.39
CA THR A 134 2.43 0.40 4.60
C THR A 134 1.72 1.34 3.63
N TYR A 135 2.30 2.51 3.37
CA TYR A 135 1.80 3.51 2.42
C TYR A 135 2.93 4.07 1.57
N PRO A 136 2.64 4.52 0.33
CA PRO A 136 3.55 5.37 -0.42
C PRO A 136 3.77 6.72 0.28
N GLN A 137 4.90 7.37 -0.01
CA GLN A 137 5.26 8.69 0.53
C GLN A 137 5.14 8.75 2.06
N SER A 138 5.58 7.71 2.74
CA SER A 138 5.36 7.52 4.17
C SER A 138 6.56 6.87 4.85
N ARG A 139 6.60 7.00 6.16
CA ARG A 139 7.51 6.23 7.02
C ARG A 139 6.74 5.08 7.65
N PHE A 140 7.21 3.84 7.43
CA PHE A 140 6.72 2.67 8.15
C PHE A 140 7.64 2.39 9.34
N SER A 141 7.07 2.42 10.55
CA SER A 141 7.82 2.27 11.80
C SER A 141 7.72 0.85 12.34
N PHE A 142 8.86 0.16 12.47
CA PHE A 142 8.91 -1.16 13.09
C PHE A 142 8.70 -1.12 14.59
N SER A 143 9.06 -0.03 15.27
CA SER A 143 8.75 0.13 16.70
C SER A 143 7.25 0.19 16.95
N ARG A 144 6.50 0.87 16.07
CA ARG A 144 5.04 0.90 16.14
C ARG A 144 4.41 -0.46 15.83
N LEU A 145 4.91 -1.14 14.81
CA LEU A 145 4.48 -2.52 14.52
C LEU A 145 4.72 -3.45 15.70
N GLY A 146 5.86 -3.33 16.38
CA GLY A 146 6.18 -4.06 17.59
C GLY A 146 5.18 -3.76 18.74
N GLU A 147 4.79 -2.51 18.93
CA GLU A 147 3.77 -2.12 19.90
C GLU A 147 2.42 -2.76 19.58
N GLU A 148 1.97 -2.70 18.33
CA GLU A 148 0.71 -3.33 17.88
C GLU A 148 0.73 -4.85 18.08
N LEU A 149 1.86 -5.51 17.80
CA LEU A 149 2.06 -6.94 18.05
C LEU A 149 1.95 -7.29 19.54
N HIS A 150 2.59 -6.49 20.43
CA HIS A 150 2.46 -6.69 21.88
C HIS A 150 1.02 -6.49 22.37
N GLN A 151 0.27 -5.56 21.78
CA GLN A 151 -1.13 -5.35 22.13
C GLN A 151 -2.02 -6.51 21.65
N GLN A 152 -1.74 -7.04 20.47
CA GLN A 152 -2.52 -8.12 19.87
C GLN A 152 -2.24 -9.49 20.51
N PHE A 153 -0.97 -9.76 20.86
CA PHE A 153 -0.50 -11.06 21.27
C PHE A 153 0.13 -11.02 22.67
N PRO A 154 -0.66 -11.29 23.74
CA PRO A 154 -0.15 -11.28 25.12
C PRO A 154 0.93 -12.34 25.42
N GLY A 155 1.07 -13.35 24.55
CA GLY A 155 2.12 -14.38 24.65
C GLY A 155 3.53 -13.90 24.32
N ILE A 156 3.69 -12.70 23.80
CA ILE A 156 4.98 -12.09 23.52
C ILE A 156 5.59 -11.55 24.82
N GLU A 157 6.81 -12.01 25.15
CA GLU A 157 7.63 -11.40 26.20
C GLU A 157 8.44 -10.23 25.63
N SER A 158 9.11 -10.45 24.50
CA SER A 158 9.90 -9.45 23.80
C SER A 158 9.93 -9.70 22.29
N LEU A 159 10.13 -8.62 21.53
CA LEU A 159 10.33 -8.63 20.07
C LEU A 159 11.51 -7.75 19.71
N HIS A 160 12.26 -8.17 18.71
CA HIS A 160 13.27 -7.33 18.07
C HIS A 160 13.22 -7.48 16.55
N PHE A 161 13.04 -6.36 15.84
CA PHE A 161 13.18 -6.29 14.40
C PHE A 161 14.62 -5.90 14.03
N ASP A 162 15.23 -6.64 13.11
CA ASP A 162 16.56 -6.30 12.59
C ASP A 162 16.50 -5.20 11.50
N ASN A 163 15.31 -4.79 11.14
CA ASN A 163 15.06 -3.81 10.08
C ASN A 163 14.98 -2.39 10.63
N ASP A 164 15.60 -1.47 9.91
CA ASP A 164 15.36 -0.04 10.07
C ASP A 164 13.98 0.33 9.48
N ASP A 165 13.40 1.44 9.96
CA ASP A 165 12.16 1.99 9.42
C ASP A 165 12.25 2.18 7.90
N ILE A 166 11.17 1.87 7.19
CA ILE A 166 11.10 2.02 5.74
C ILE A 166 10.58 3.41 5.39
N LEU A 167 11.38 4.16 4.64
CA LEU A 167 10.97 5.43 4.04
C LEU A 167 10.61 5.17 2.58
N SER A 168 9.31 5.29 2.25
CA SER A 168 8.83 5.11 0.90
C SER A 168 8.63 6.44 0.17
N GLU A 169 8.95 6.44 -1.11
CA GLU A 169 8.58 7.49 -2.06
C GLU A 169 7.28 7.11 -2.79
N LEU A 170 7.16 7.36 -4.09
CA LEU A 170 6.02 6.88 -4.91
C LEU A 170 6.16 5.39 -5.22
N ASN A 171 6.19 4.58 -4.17
CA ASN A 171 6.23 3.13 -4.22
C ASN A 171 5.61 2.55 -2.95
N ILE A 172 5.16 1.31 -3.04
CA ILE A 172 4.60 0.59 -1.91
C ILE A 172 5.57 -0.49 -1.41
N PRO A 173 5.96 -0.47 -0.13
CA PRO A 173 6.76 -1.55 0.46
C PRO A 173 5.99 -2.88 0.50
N ARG A 174 6.63 -3.94 0.00
CA ARG A 174 6.16 -5.33 0.04
C ARG A 174 7.20 -6.23 0.70
N ILE A 175 6.79 -7.41 1.12
CA ILE A 175 7.69 -8.40 1.70
C ILE A 175 8.33 -9.23 0.58
N GLN A 176 9.65 -9.30 0.56
CA GLN A 176 10.40 -10.27 -0.23
C GLN A 176 10.51 -11.59 0.52
N SER A 177 10.87 -11.52 1.80
CA SER A 177 10.96 -12.65 2.70
C SER A 177 10.65 -12.20 4.11
N LEU A 178 10.09 -13.10 4.91
CA LEU A 178 9.81 -12.86 6.33
C LEU A 178 10.33 -14.04 7.15
N GLU A 179 11.20 -13.76 8.08
CA GLU A 179 11.73 -14.71 9.03
C GLU A 179 11.30 -14.28 10.44
N VAL A 180 10.64 -15.19 11.15
CA VAL A 180 10.26 -15.03 12.57
C VAL A 180 10.99 -16.11 13.35
N LEU A 181 12.03 -15.71 14.07
CA LEU A 181 12.90 -16.59 14.85
C LEU A 181 12.42 -16.63 16.30
N ILE A 182 12.17 -17.82 16.83
CA ILE A 182 11.92 -18.02 18.24
C ILE A 182 13.27 -18.14 18.95
N ASN A 183 13.44 -17.36 20.01
CA ASN A 183 14.60 -17.44 20.91
C ASN A 183 14.09 -17.72 22.34
N ASP A 184 14.83 -18.55 23.09
CA ASP A 184 14.49 -18.93 24.46
C ASP A 184 15.11 -18.00 25.51
#